data_261335abcffd5557f30b1178167a5bd1
#
_entry.id   261335abcffd5557f30b1178167a5bd1
#
_cell.length_a   1.000
_cell.length_b   1.000
_cell.length_c   1.000
_cell.angle_alpha   90.00
_cell.angle_beta   90.00
_cell.angle_gamma   90.00
#
_symmetry.space_group_name_H-M   'P 1'
#
loop_
_entity.id
_entity.type
_entity.pdbx_description
1 polymer ?
#
loop_
_entity_poly.entity_id
_entity_poly.type
_entity_poly.pdbx_seq_one_letter_code
_entity_poly.pdbx_strand_id
1 'polypeptide(L)'
;MSSKFAILRHGITNWNLEGKIQGRTDVPLSKAGRISLSSVSVPSLFHDVEWITSPLQRARETAKILDLKKTRTDIRLIEMNWGEWEGKKLKDLREQHGVSMRENENRGLDMQPPG
;
A
#
# COMPACT_ATOMS: atom_id res chain seq x y z
N MET A 1 -13.55 -26.86 -9.14
CA MET A 1 -12.96 -26.42 -7.85
C MET A 1 -12.85 -24.91 -7.81
N SER A 2 -13.19 -24.32 -6.70
CA SER A 2 -13.03 -22.88 -6.52
C SER A 2 -11.70 -22.59 -5.80
N SER A 3 -11.02 -21.55 -6.23
CA SER A 3 -9.83 -21.02 -5.55
C SER A 3 -10.22 -19.86 -4.66
N LYS A 4 -9.56 -19.75 -3.52
CA LYS A 4 -9.76 -18.62 -2.58
C LYS A 4 -8.48 -17.83 -2.46
N PHE A 5 -8.62 -16.51 -2.43
CA PHE A 5 -7.50 -15.59 -2.26
C PHE A 5 -7.75 -14.70 -1.06
N ALA A 6 -6.68 -14.34 -0.39
CA ALA A 6 -6.70 -13.29 0.62
C ALA A 6 -5.83 -12.14 0.14
N ILE A 7 -6.36 -10.94 0.17
CA ILE A 7 -5.63 -9.73 -0.14
C ILE A 7 -5.64 -8.85 1.11
N LEU A 8 -4.45 -8.49 1.59
CA LEU A 8 -4.28 -7.64 2.74
C LEU A 8 -3.62 -6.32 2.32
N ARG A 9 -4.25 -5.23 2.71
CA ARG A 9 -3.63 -3.92 2.58
C ARG A 9 -2.61 -3.75 3.71
N HIS A 10 -1.49 -3.06 3.43
CA HIS A 10 -0.54 -2.70 4.47
C HIS A 10 -1.18 -1.82 5.55
N GLY A 11 -0.61 -1.81 6.73
CA GLY A 11 -1.04 -0.95 7.83
C GLY A 11 -0.80 0.53 7.53
N ILE A 12 -1.26 1.37 8.44
CA ILE A 12 -1.23 2.82 8.30
C ILE A 12 0.20 3.35 8.46
N THR A 13 0.62 4.21 7.54
CA THR A 13 1.87 4.96 7.61
C THR A 13 1.59 6.41 8.03
N ASN A 14 2.63 7.16 8.40
CA ASN A 14 2.47 8.59 8.68
C ASN A 14 2.00 9.35 7.45
N TRP A 15 2.44 8.95 6.25
CA TRP A 15 1.98 9.58 5.02
C TRP A 15 0.50 9.30 4.73
N ASN A 16 -0.02 8.14 5.13
CA ASN A 16 -1.48 7.91 5.08
C ASN A 16 -2.22 8.91 5.98
N LEU A 17 -1.72 9.12 7.19
CA LEU A 17 -2.33 10.06 8.14
C LEU A 17 -2.27 11.50 7.65
N GLU A 18 -1.22 11.85 6.93
CA GLU A 18 -1.03 13.19 6.36
C GLU A 18 -1.72 13.38 4.99
N GLY A 19 -2.31 12.33 4.44
CA GLY A 19 -2.95 12.37 3.12
C GLY A 19 -1.99 12.50 1.96
N LYS A 20 -0.73 12.08 2.15
CA LYS A 20 0.32 12.13 1.13
C LYS A 20 0.33 10.87 0.26
N ILE A 21 0.66 11.05 -1.01
CA ILE A 21 0.87 9.94 -1.94
C ILE A 21 2.22 9.30 -1.64
N GLN A 22 2.23 7.99 -1.46
CA GLN A 22 3.44 7.25 -1.11
C GLN A 22 4.16 6.68 -2.33
N GLY A 23 3.46 5.96 -3.17
CA GLY A 23 4.05 5.30 -4.32
C GLY A 23 5.17 4.36 -3.92
N ARG A 24 6.32 4.49 -4.58
CA ARG A 24 7.51 3.67 -4.33
C ARG A 24 8.42 4.21 -3.24
N THR A 25 8.13 5.40 -2.71
CA THR A 25 8.86 5.90 -1.53
C THR A 25 8.66 4.93 -0.37
N ASP A 26 9.73 4.46 0.21
CA ASP A 26 9.73 3.36 1.17
C ASP A 26 9.42 3.84 2.59
N VAL A 27 8.16 4.28 2.78
CA VAL A 27 7.67 4.81 4.04
C VAL A 27 7.31 3.65 4.98
N PRO A 28 7.85 3.60 6.20
CA PRO A 28 7.51 2.55 7.16
C PRO A 28 6.12 2.76 7.77
N LEU A 29 5.62 1.75 8.47
CA LEU A 29 4.40 1.88 9.25
C LEU A 29 4.56 2.93 10.34
N SER A 30 3.47 3.65 10.62
CA SER A 30 3.40 4.53 11.78
C SER A 30 3.27 3.71 13.07
N LYS A 31 3.55 4.35 14.22
CA LYS A 31 3.32 3.73 15.52
C LYS A 31 1.85 3.31 15.67
N ALA A 32 0.92 4.19 15.30
CA ALA A 32 -0.51 3.90 15.33
C ALA A 32 -0.87 2.72 14.41
N GLY A 33 -0.27 2.65 13.23
CA GLY A 33 -0.47 1.54 12.30
C GLY A 33 -0.03 0.20 12.88
N ARG A 34 1.12 0.16 13.54
CA ARG A 34 1.61 -1.05 14.21
C ARG A 34 0.70 -1.50 15.33
N ILE A 35 0.23 -0.56 16.16
CA ILE A 35 -0.69 -0.85 17.26
C ILE A 35 -2.01 -1.42 16.71
N SER A 36 -2.59 -0.79 15.70
CA SER A 36 -3.82 -1.28 15.07
C SER A 36 -3.68 -2.70 14.55
N LEU A 37 -2.56 -3.02 13.89
CA LEU A 37 -2.33 -4.36 13.34
C LEU A 37 -2.19 -5.42 14.42
N SER A 38 -1.73 -5.07 15.61
CA SER A 38 -1.54 -6.03 16.70
C SER A 38 -2.83 -6.67 17.17
N SER A 39 -3.98 -6.07 16.90
CA SER A 39 -5.30 -6.61 17.23
C SER A 39 -6.02 -7.27 16.04
N VAL A 40 -5.37 -7.34 14.88
CA VAL A 40 -5.92 -7.99 13.69
C VAL A 40 -5.57 -9.47 13.69
N SER A 41 -6.56 -10.31 13.41
CA SER A 41 -6.35 -11.76 13.27
C SER A 41 -6.61 -12.20 11.84
N VAL A 42 -5.68 -12.98 11.30
CA VAL A 42 -5.85 -13.59 9.98
C VAL A 42 -6.68 -14.87 10.14
N PRO A 43 -7.72 -15.09 9.33
CA PRO A 43 -8.54 -16.30 9.42
C PRO A 43 -7.69 -17.56 9.31
N SER A 44 -8.02 -18.59 10.09
CA SER A 44 -7.26 -19.84 10.16
C SER A 44 -7.08 -20.53 8.82
N LEU A 45 -8.02 -20.35 7.89
CA LEU A 45 -7.93 -20.85 6.52
C LEU A 45 -6.64 -20.41 5.81
N PHE A 46 -6.08 -19.28 6.19
CA PHE A 46 -4.89 -18.69 5.56
C PHE A 46 -3.63 -18.78 6.43
N HIS A 47 -3.64 -19.58 7.51
CA HIS A 47 -2.48 -19.72 8.39
C HIS A 47 -1.35 -20.55 7.79
N ASP A 48 -1.68 -21.51 6.93
CA ASP A 48 -0.70 -22.41 6.34
C ASP A 48 -0.61 -22.29 4.81
N VAL A 49 -0.70 -21.09 4.32
CA VAL A 49 -0.55 -20.76 2.90
C VAL A 49 0.68 -19.89 2.68
N GLU A 50 1.20 -19.88 1.47
CA GLU A 50 2.24 -18.96 1.10
C GLU A 50 1.67 -17.55 0.94
N TRP A 51 2.38 -16.57 1.52
CA TRP A 51 2.08 -15.16 1.37
C TRP A 51 3.11 -14.49 0.49
N ILE A 52 2.67 -13.63 -0.39
CA ILE A 52 3.54 -12.85 -1.25
C ILE A 52 3.37 -11.38 -0.89
N THR A 53 4.48 -10.68 -0.63
CA THR A 53 4.45 -9.28 -0.24
C THR A 53 5.17 -8.40 -1.25
N SER A 54 4.76 -7.13 -1.30
CA SER A 54 5.57 -6.09 -1.90
C SER A 54 6.91 -5.98 -1.16
N PRO A 55 8.00 -5.57 -1.84
CA PRO A 55 9.29 -5.36 -1.17
C PRO A 55 9.33 -4.12 -0.27
N LEU A 56 8.34 -3.24 -0.33
CA LEU A 56 8.30 -2.02 0.50
C LEU A 56 8.12 -2.35 1.98
N GLN A 57 8.77 -1.57 2.84
CA GLN A 57 8.76 -1.79 4.30
C GLN A 57 7.35 -1.91 4.86
N ARG A 58 6.45 -1.01 4.49
CA ARG A 58 5.08 -1.02 5.02
C ARG A 58 4.36 -2.34 4.79
N ALA A 59 4.61 -3.00 3.66
CA ALA A 59 4.02 -4.31 3.38
C ALA A 59 4.71 -5.42 4.17
N ARG A 60 6.05 -5.43 4.20
CA ARG A 60 6.83 -6.44 4.94
C ARG A 60 6.61 -6.35 6.44
N GLU A 61 6.55 -5.13 6.99
CA GLU A 61 6.25 -4.91 8.41
C GLU A 61 4.85 -5.40 8.76
N THR A 62 3.86 -5.16 7.89
CA THR A 62 2.50 -5.66 8.07
C THR A 62 2.50 -7.19 8.16
N ALA A 63 3.16 -7.87 7.23
CA ALA A 63 3.26 -9.33 7.24
C ALA A 63 3.91 -9.86 8.52
N LYS A 64 4.95 -9.18 8.99
CA LYS A 64 5.66 -9.56 10.23
C LYS A 64 4.79 -9.40 11.47
N ILE A 65 4.07 -8.30 11.59
CA ILE A 65 3.18 -8.05 12.74
C ILE A 65 2.03 -9.06 12.76
N LEU A 66 1.48 -9.40 11.60
CA LEU A 66 0.42 -10.40 11.47
C LEU A 66 0.94 -11.84 11.59
N ASP A 67 2.24 -12.02 11.77
CA ASP A 67 2.89 -13.32 11.96
C ASP A 67 2.65 -14.31 10.82
N LEU A 68 2.70 -13.79 9.59
CA LEU A 68 2.56 -14.61 8.39
C LEU A 68 3.84 -15.42 8.17
N LYS A 69 3.76 -16.74 8.32
CA LYS A 69 4.95 -17.61 8.43
C LYS A 69 5.67 -17.89 7.12
N LYS A 70 4.94 -18.09 6.05
CA LYS A 70 5.51 -18.48 4.75
C LYS A 70 5.42 -17.28 3.80
N THR A 71 6.28 -16.26 4.02
CA THR A 71 6.27 -15.06 3.21
C THR A 71 7.47 -14.98 2.29
N ARG A 72 7.25 -14.50 1.08
CA ARG A 72 8.31 -14.08 0.16
C ARG A 72 7.93 -12.74 -0.47
N THR A 73 8.92 -11.99 -0.93
CA THR A 73 8.69 -10.75 -1.64
C THR A 73 8.69 -10.97 -3.15
N ASP A 74 7.91 -10.16 -3.85
CA ASP A 74 7.88 -10.15 -5.30
C ASP A 74 7.81 -8.70 -5.78
N ILE A 75 8.81 -8.30 -6.58
CA ILE A 75 8.91 -6.94 -7.10
C ILE A 75 7.70 -6.53 -7.95
N ARG A 76 7.01 -7.49 -8.53
CA ARG A 76 5.80 -7.23 -9.34
C ARG A 76 4.65 -6.66 -8.52
N LEU A 77 4.70 -6.83 -7.18
CA LEU A 77 3.71 -6.28 -6.26
C LEU A 77 4.09 -4.90 -5.73
N ILE A 78 5.17 -4.31 -6.23
CA ILE A 78 5.52 -2.96 -5.81
C ILE A 78 4.45 -1.97 -6.26
N GLU A 79 4.22 -0.96 -5.41
CA GLU A 79 3.27 0.11 -5.71
C GLU A 79 3.63 0.85 -7.00
N MET A 80 2.64 1.46 -7.63
CA MET A 80 2.86 2.33 -8.77
C MET A 80 3.84 3.45 -8.41
N ASN A 81 4.74 3.77 -9.32
CA ASN A 81 5.61 4.92 -9.17
C ASN A 81 4.80 6.19 -9.43
N TRP A 82 4.59 7.00 -8.41
CA TRP A 82 3.88 8.26 -8.51
C TRP A 82 4.78 9.44 -8.85
N GLY A 83 6.07 9.18 -9.07
CA GLY A 83 7.02 10.20 -9.54
C GLY A 83 7.07 11.43 -8.66
N GLU A 84 6.92 12.59 -9.28
CA GLU A 84 7.00 13.88 -8.57
C GLU A 84 5.86 14.10 -7.56
N TRP A 85 4.80 13.32 -7.63
CA TRP A 85 3.68 13.45 -6.69
C TRP A 85 3.93 12.75 -5.36
N GLU A 86 4.94 11.91 -5.27
CA GLU A 86 5.26 11.21 -4.01
C GLU A 86 5.65 12.23 -2.92
N GLY A 87 5.05 12.07 -1.76
CA GLY A 87 5.23 12.98 -0.64
C GLY A 87 4.34 14.22 -0.68
N LYS A 88 3.60 14.42 -1.75
CA LYS A 88 2.64 15.53 -1.87
C LYS A 88 1.26 15.09 -1.41
N LYS A 89 0.52 16.03 -0.84
CA LYS A 89 -0.85 15.76 -0.41
C LYS A 89 -1.78 15.69 -1.61
N LEU A 90 -2.60 14.65 -1.68
CA LEU A 90 -3.57 14.48 -2.75
C LEU A 90 -4.52 15.68 -2.87
N LYS A 91 -4.93 16.25 -1.74
CA LYS A 91 -5.75 17.46 -1.71
C LYS A 91 -5.10 18.62 -2.44
N ASP A 92 -3.80 18.87 -2.18
CA ASP A 92 -3.05 19.96 -2.79
C ASP A 92 -2.89 19.73 -4.30
N LEU A 93 -2.65 18.50 -4.71
CA LEU A 93 -2.53 18.17 -6.13
C LEU A 93 -3.84 18.41 -6.88
N ARG A 94 -4.97 18.05 -6.27
CA ARG A 94 -6.29 18.30 -6.85
C ARG A 94 -6.58 19.79 -6.99
N GLU A 95 -6.16 20.61 -6.02
CA GLU A 95 -6.30 22.04 -6.06
C GLU A 95 -5.40 22.69 -7.12
N GLN A 96 -4.14 22.22 -7.23
CA GLN A 96 -3.15 22.79 -8.17
C GLN A 96 -3.41 22.38 -9.61
N HIS A 97 -3.83 21.14 -9.85
CA HIS A 97 -3.92 20.56 -11.18
C HIS A 97 -5.36 20.47 -11.71
N GLY A 98 -6.36 20.62 -10.86
CA GLY A 98 -7.77 20.76 -11.25
C GLY A 98 -8.25 19.70 -12.27
N VAL A 99 -8.56 20.20 -13.49
CA VAL A 99 -9.09 19.36 -14.58
C VAL A 99 -8.09 18.29 -15.00
N SER A 100 -6.82 18.61 -15.09
CA SER A 100 -5.75 17.69 -15.47
C SER A 100 -5.67 16.50 -14.51
N MET A 101 -5.76 16.76 -13.21
CA MET A 101 -5.76 15.72 -12.19
C MET A 101 -7.01 14.84 -12.30
N ARG A 102 -8.16 15.44 -12.53
CA ARG A 102 -9.43 14.72 -12.70
C ARG A 102 -9.40 13.81 -13.92
N GLU A 103 -8.89 14.29 -15.03
CA GLU A 103 -8.72 13.50 -16.24
C GLU A 103 -7.79 12.32 -16.01
N ASN A 104 -6.70 12.53 -15.31
CA ASN A 104 -5.74 11.50 -14.99
C ASN A 104 -6.36 10.42 -14.07
N GLU A 105 -7.10 10.83 -13.04
CA GLU A 105 -7.82 9.90 -12.17
C GLU A 105 -8.84 9.07 -12.95
N ASN A 106 -9.50 9.65 -13.93
CA ASN A 106 -10.48 8.95 -14.77
C ASN A 106 -9.87 7.89 -15.69
N ARG A 107 -8.57 7.89 -15.88
CA ARG A 107 -7.86 6.87 -16.66
C ARG A 107 -7.76 5.53 -15.94
N GLY A 108 -8.04 5.50 -14.62
CA GLY A 108 -7.93 4.27 -13.85
C GLY A 108 -6.52 3.69 -13.89
N LEU A 109 -6.37 2.48 -14.43
CA LEU A 109 -5.06 1.80 -14.51
C LEU A 109 -4.07 2.48 -15.45
N ASP A 110 -4.53 3.34 -16.34
CA ASP A 110 -3.69 4.07 -17.28
C ASP A 110 -3.25 5.44 -16.74
N MET A 111 -3.56 5.73 -15.49
CA MET A 111 -3.16 6.97 -14.83
C MET A 111 -1.64 7.10 -14.78
N GLN A 112 -1.13 8.29 -15.16
CA GLN A 112 0.29 8.57 -15.17
C GLN A 112 0.59 9.88 -14.41
N PRO A 113 1.28 9.79 -13.28
CA PRO A 113 1.80 10.98 -12.60
C PRO A 113 3.03 11.52 -13.35
N PRO A 114 3.36 12.81 -13.16
CA PRO A 114 4.60 13.37 -13.71
C PRO A 114 5.83 12.78 -13.03
N GLY A 115 6.91 12.63 -13.79
CA GLY A 115 8.19 12.16 -13.29
C GLY A 115 8.49 10.67 -13.40
#